data_9257da9ac7cd28a6dffaa9f34f0737db
#
_entry.id   9257da9ac7cd28a6dffaa9f34f0737db
#
_cell.length_a   1.000
_cell.length_b   1.000
_cell.length_c   1.000
_cell.angle_alpha   90.00
_cell.angle_beta   90.00
_cell.angle_gamma   90.00
#
_symmetry.space_group_name_H-M   'P 1'
#
loop_
_entity.id
_entity.type
_entity.pdbx_description
1 polymer ?
#
loop_
_entity_poly.entity_id
_entity_poly.type
_entity_poly.pdbx_seq_one_letter_code
_entity_poly.pdbx_strand_id
1 'polypeptide(L)'
;KPGMSELPSDELDVIKLKQGRPVFGVDLRIVDDEGQVQPWNGESTGEVRVRGNWICSGYYGVEENSSHDEEGYFGTGDVACMDPDGYMRITDRTKDVIKSGGEWISSIELENVAVGHPAVKEAAVIGVPHPRWTERPLLIVIREPGVELGKEEILGYLEGKVAKWWIPEDAVFVEEIPHTATGKISKKDLRVQFAKYPLAGAPPATGGQS
;
A
#
# COMPACT_ATOMS: atom_id res chain seq x y z
N LYS A 1 -14.74 -2.73 23.02
CA LYS A 1 -13.95 -2.38 24.22
C LYS A 1 -14.91 -1.79 25.26
N PRO A 2 -14.84 -2.14 26.54
CA PRO A 2 -15.56 -1.41 27.59
C PRO A 2 -15.25 0.08 27.48
N GLY A 3 -16.28 0.96 27.57
CA GLY A 3 -16.11 2.40 27.43
C GLY A 3 -16.15 2.96 25.99
N MET A 4 -16.23 2.14 24.93
CA MET A 4 -16.32 2.66 23.56
C MET A 4 -17.57 3.52 23.32
N SER A 5 -18.68 3.25 24.01
CA SER A 5 -19.91 4.05 23.93
C SER A 5 -19.80 5.44 24.55
N GLU A 6 -18.73 5.70 25.30
CA GLU A 6 -18.45 6.97 25.99
C GLU A 6 -17.45 7.84 25.22
N LEU A 7 -16.86 7.31 24.12
CA LEU A 7 -15.91 8.05 23.30
C LEU A 7 -16.63 9.09 22.42
N PRO A 8 -16.00 10.24 22.15
CA PRO A 8 -16.42 11.17 21.11
C PRO A 8 -16.61 10.47 19.76
N SER A 9 -17.52 10.94 18.94
CA SER A 9 -17.89 10.29 17.66
C SER A 9 -16.71 10.16 16.71
N ASP A 10 -15.84 11.15 16.65
CA ASP A 10 -14.61 11.18 15.83
C ASP A 10 -13.59 10.14 16.27
N GLU A 11 -13.35 9.97 17.56
CA GLU A 11 -12.49 8.91 18.10
C GLU A 11 -13.07 7.52 17.83
N LEU A 12 -14.40 7.39 17.99
CA LEU A 12 -15.09 6.13 17.71
C LEU A 12 -15.00 5.76 16.23
N ASP A 13 -15.08 6.72 15.31
CA ASP A 13 -15.00 6.48 13.89
C ASP A 13 -13.57 6.07 13.46
N VAL A 14 -12.54 6.65 14.06
CA VAL A 14 -11.14 6.19 13.87
C VAL A 14 -10.98 4.71 14.25
N ILE A 15 -11.61 4.27 15.34
CA ILE A 15 -11.55 2.86 15.76
C ILE A 15 -12.35 1.95 14.81
N LYS A 16 -13.54 2.39 14.38
CA LYS A 16 -14.39 1.63 13.46
C LYS A 16 -13.78 1.43 12.06
N LEU A 17 -12.92 2.34 11.64
CA LEU A 17 -12.18 2.23 10.37
C LEU A 17 -11.07 1.19 10.40
N LYS A 18 -10.67 0.70 11.58
CA LYS A 18 -9.68 -0.37 11.72
C LYS A 18 -10.31 -1.75 11.54
N GLN A 19 -9.49 -2.73 11.14
CA GLN A 19 -9.94 -4.11 10.87
C GLN A 19 -10.27 -4.90 12.14
N GLY A 20 -9.99 -4.35 13.32
CA GLY A 20 -10.27 -5.01 14.59
C GLY A 20 -9.03 -5.63 15.22
N ARG A 21 -9.28 -6.57 16.13
CA ARG A 21 -8.25 -7.24 16.94
C ARG A 21 -8.15 -8.72 16.57
N PRO A 22 -6.99 -9.36 16.74
CA PRO A 22 -6.87 -10.80 16.56
C PRO A 22 -7.91 -11.55 17.41
N VAL A 23 -8.54 -12.57 16.83
CA VAL A 23 -9.46 -13.43 17.57
C VAL A 23 -8.69 -14.38 18.46
N PHE A 24 -9.36 -14.91 19.51
CA PHE A 24 -8.74 -15.89 20.41
C PHE A 24 -8.18 -17.10 19.64
N GLY A 25 -6.93 -17.48 19.95
CA GLY A 25 -6.26 -18.60 19.30
C GLY A 25 -5.56 -18.25 17.96
N VAL A 26 -5.53 -16.95 17.60
CA VAL A 26 -4.68 -16.44 16.52
C VAL A 26 -3.55 -15.62 17.12
N ASP A 27 -2.33 -16.05 16.88
CA ASP A 27 -1.11 -15.29 17.12
C ASP A 27 -0.81 -14.46 15.88
N LEU A 28 -0.71 -13.13 16.03
CA LEU A 28 -0.49 -12.18 14.96
C LEU A 28 0.74 -11.35 15.24
N ARG A 29 1.59 -11.20 14.23
CA ARG A 29 2.74 -10.31 14.27
C ARG A 29 2.83 -9.49 12.98
N ILE A 30 3.45 -8.33 13.10
CA ILE A 30 3.84 -7.47 11.99
C ILE A 30 5.35 -7.58 11.86
N VAL A 31 5.87 -7.87 10.67
CA VAL A 31 7.32 -8.02 10.44
C VAL A 31 7.79 -7.12 9.31
N ASP A 32 9.00 -6.57 9.44
CA ASP A 32 9.66 -5.84 8.35
C ASP A 32 10.31 -6.77 7.31
N ASP A 33 11.05 -6.19 6.36
CA ASP A 33 11.73 -6.93 5.29
C ASP A 33 12.84 -7.86 5.80
N GLU A 34 13.42 -7.57 6.97
CA GLU A 34 14.42 -8.38 7.65
C GLU A 34 13.81 -9.46 8.55
N GLY A 35 12.46 -9.52 8.60
CA GLY A 35 11.72 -10.46 9.45
C GLY A 35 11.66 -10.06 10.92
N GLN A 36 12.05 -8.83 11.28
CA GLN A 36 12.00 -8.33 12.64
C GLN A 36 10.57 -7.93 13.02
N VAL A 37 10.15 -8.36 14.21
CA VAL A 37 8.80 -8.03 14.71
C VAL A 37 8.71 -6.55 15.05
N GLN A 38 7.72 -5.89 14.46
CA GLN A 38 7.46 -4.47 14.64
C GLN A 38 6.61 -4.21 15.89
N PRO A 39 6.86 -3.08 16.60
CA PRO A 39 6.09 -2.73 17.79
C PRO A 39 4.65 -2.32 17.46
N TRP A 40 3.74 -2.56 18.40
CA TRP A 40 2.34 -2.13 18.32
C TRP A 40 2.19 -0.68 18.78
N ASN A 41 2.71 0.26 18.01
CA ASN A 41 2.71 1.71 18.30
C ASN A 41 1.75 2.52 17.41
N GLY A 42 1.06 1.88 16.45
CA GLY A 42 0.17 2.51 15.50
C GLY A 42 0.84 3.13 14.27
N GLU A 43 2.18 3.12 14.23
CA GLU A 43 2.99 3.78 13.20
C GLU A 43 3.85 2.78 12.42
N SER A 44 4.56 1.89 13.13
CA SER A 44 5.42 0.89 12.50
C SER A 44 4.61 -0.08 11.65
N THR A 45 4.93 -0.13 10.36
CA THR A 45 4.27 -0.98 9.38
C THR A 45 5.11 -2.20 9.04
N GLY A 46 4.46 -3.25 8.58
CA GLY A 46 5.12 -4.46 8.10
C GLY A 46 4.13 -5.48 7.57
N GLU A 47 4.63 -6.60 7.10
CA GLU A 47 3.82 -7.72 6.63
C GLU A 47 3.07 -8.37 7.78
N VAL A 48 1.77 -8.63 7.57
CA VAL A 48 0.93 -9.33 8.54
C VAL A 48 1.19 -10.82 8.44
N ARG A 49 1.66 -11.41 9.53
CA ARG A 49 1.86 -12.84 9.69
C ARG A 49 0.99 -13.39 10.80
N VAL A 50 0.35 -14.52 10.55
CA VAL A 50 -0.61 -15.13 11.48
C VAL A 50 -0.34 -16.62 11.68
N ARG A 51 -0.58 -17.12 12.89
CA ARG A 51 -0.46 -18.52 13.24
C ARG A 51 -1.57 -18.90 14.22
N GLY A 52 -2.09 -20.10 14.11
CA GLY A 52 -3.08 -20.62 15.05
C GLY A 52 -3.98 -21.68 14.44
N ASN A 53 -4.85 -22.26 15.27
CA ASN A 53 -5.74 -23.36 14.87
C ASN A 53 -6.81 -22.95 13.81
N TRP A 54 -7.01 -21.65 13.61
CA TRP A 54 -7.97 -21.11 12.63
C TRP A 54 -7.32 -20.75 11.29
N ILE A 55 -5.98 -20.88 11.22
CA ILE A 55 -5.19 -20.52 10.04
C ILE A 55 -5.02 -21.77 9.17
N CYS A 56 -5.14 -21.61 7.85
CA CYS A 56 -4.94 -22.71 6.89
C CYS A 56 -3.53 -23.30 7.02
N SER A 57 -3.42 -24.61 6.81
CA SER A 57 -2.13 -25.30 6.77
C SER A 57 -1.41 -25.17 5.42
N GLY A 58 -2.10 -24.68 4.39
CA GLY A 58 -1.57 -24.50 3.05
C GLY A 58 -2.67 -24.33 2.01
N TYR A 59 -2.28 -24.14 0.75
CA TYR A 59 -3.20 -24.08 -0.40
C TYR A 59 -3.27 -25.41 -1.10
N TYR A 60 -4.46 -25.79 -1.56
CA TYR A 60 -4.64 -27.02 -2.34
C TYR A 60 -3.84 -26.97 -3.64
N GLY A 61 -3.07 -28.04 -3.91
CA GLY A 61 -2.25 -28.17 -5.12
C GLY A 61 -0.97 -27.35 -5.12
N VAL A 62 -0.60 -26.71 -4.01
CA VAL A 62 0.67 -26.01 -3.81
C VAL A 62 1.55 -26.84 -2.89
N GLU A 63 2.88 -26.83 -3.14
CA GLU A 63 3.83 -27.54 -2.30
C GLU A 63 3.72 -27.14 -0.83
N GLU A 64 3.91 -28.10 0.05
CA GLU A 64 3.84 -27.94 1.50
C GLU A 64 4.76 -26.81 1.97
N ASN A 65 4.26 -25.94 2.82
CA ASN A 65 4.96 -24.80 3.45
C ASN A 65 5.37 -23.60 2.57
N SER A 66 4.96 -23.54 1.30
CA SER A 66 5.31 -22.37 0.46
C SER A 66 4.73 -21.02 0.93
N SER A 67 3.74 -21.04 1.83
CA SER A 67 3.06 -19.85 2.38
C SER A 67 3.31 -19.61 3.86
N HIS A 68 4.09 -20.49 4.51
CA HIS A 68 4.43 -20.37 5.94
C HIS A 68 5.94 -20.16 6.10
N ASP A 69 6.33 -19.40 7.10
CA ASP A 69 7.73 -19.27 7.49
C ASP A 69 8.19 -20.47 8.36
N GLU A 70 9.48 -20.48 8.74
CA GLU A 70 10.09 -21.56 9.54
C GLU A 70 9.45 -21.71 10.93
N GLU A 71 8.82 -20.66 11.46
CA GLU A 71 8.11 -20.66 12.73
C GLU A 71 6.62 -21.04 12.58
N GLY A 72 6.17 -21.34 11.36
CA GLY A 72 4.81 -21.74 11.04
C GLY A 72 3.81 -20.58 10.94
N TYR A 73 4.27 -19.34 10.74
CA TYR A 73 3.38 -18.22 10.47
C TYR A 73 3.05 -18.12 8.99
N PHE A 74 1.77 -17.99 8.72
CA PHE A 74 1.24 -17.75 7.38
C PHE A 74 1.33 -16.28 7.01
N GLY A 75 1.91 -15.98 5.84
CA GLY A 75 1.94 -14.64 5.27
C GLY A 75 0.61 -14.31 4.61
N THR A 76 -0.11 -13.31 5.10
CA THR A 76 -1.44 -12.95 4.57
C THR A 76 -1.35 -12.19 3.24
N GLY A 77 -0.19 -11.62 2.92
CA GLY A 77 0.02 -10.72 1.80
C GLY A 77 -0.53 -9.31 2.03
N ASP A 78 -0.89 -8.98 3.26
CA ASP A 78 -1.28 -7.64 3.68
C ASP A 78 -0.15 -6.95 4.44
N VAL A 79 -0.07 -5.63 4.33
CA VAL A 79 0.78 -4.75 5.13
C VAL A 79 -0.10 -3.98 6.10
N ALA A 80 0.28 -3.94 7.37
CA ALA A 80 -0.49 -3.26 8.40
C ALA A 80 0.38 -2.65 9.48
N CYS A 81 -0.21 -1.83 10.34
CA CYS A 81 0.29 -1.47 11.65
C CYS A 81 -0.70 -1.91 12.73
N MET A 82 -0.18 -2.08 13.95
CA MET A 82 -0.98 -2.40 15.15
C MET A 82 -0.88 -1.26 16.15
N ASP A 83 -2.00 -0.83 16.67
CA ASP A 83 -1.99 0.15 17.77
C ASP A 83 -1.74 -0.51 19.15
N PRO A 84 -1.43 0.28 20.19
CA PRO A 84 -1.21 -0.24 21.54
C PRO A 84 -2.43 -0.96 22.15
N ASP A 85 -3.63 -0.68 21.67
CA ASP A 85 -4.88 -1.35 22.06
C ASP A 85 -5.10 -2.67 21.30
N GLY A 86 -4.22 -2.99 20.34
CA GLY A 86 -4.26 -4.22 19.55
C GLY A 86 -5.22 -4.16 18.35
N TYR A 87 -5.63 -2.98 17.89
CA TYR A 87 -6.39 -2.85 16.66
C TYR A 87 -5.46 -2.75 15.46
N MET A 88 -5.72 -3.58 14.45
CA MET A 88 -5.00 -3.60 13.20
C MET A 88 -5.57 -2.57 12.21
N ARG A 89 -4.69 -1.86 11.52
CA ARG A 89 -5.00 -1.02 10.37
C ARG A 89 -4.18 -1.51 9.17
N ILE A 90 -4.85 -2.10 8.18
CA ILE A 90 -4.23 -2.46 6.90
C ILE A 90 -3.88 -1.17 6.18
N THR A 91 -2.64 -1.07 5.74
CA THR A 91 -2.10 0.10 5.03
C THR A 91 -1.89 -0.17 3.55
N ASP A 92 -1.59 -1.42 3.17
CA ASP A 92 -1.41 -1.82 1.77
C ASP A 92 -1.43 -3.36 1.61
N ARG A 93 -1.12 -3.82 0.41
CA ARG A 93 -0.76 -5.19 0.08
C ARG A 93 0.75 -5.33 -0.04
N THR A 94 1.32 -6.45 0.38
CA THR A 94 2.78 -6.73 0.28
C THR A 94 3.31 -6.55 -1.14
N LYS A 95 2.49 -6.90 -2.15
CA LYS A 95 2.84 -6.76 -3.57
C LYS A 95 2.66 -5.35 -4.14
N ASP A 96 1.97 -4.46 -3.43
CA ASP A 96 1.60 -3.13 -3.92
C ASP A 96 2.26 -2.00 -3.12
N VAL A 97 2.70 -2.27 -1.88
CA VAL A 97 3.49 -1.32 -1.08
C VAL A 97 4.78 -0.97 -1.82
N ILE A 98 5.13 0.31 -1.80
CA ILE A 98 6.28 0.83 -2.55
C ILE A 98 7.48 0.92 -1.61
N LYS A 99 8.54 0.18 -1.94
CA LYS A 99 9.75 0.09 -1.11
C LYS A 99 10.79 1.09 -1.60
N SER A 100 10.87 2.21 -0.91
CA SER A 100 11.69 3.36 -1.31
C SER A 100 12.73 3.69 -0.27
N GLY A 101 14.00 3.38 -0.56
CA GLY A 101 15.12 3.73 0.31
C GLY A 101 15.08 3.08 1.71
N GLY A 102 14.50 1.90 1.84
CA GLY A 102 14.32 1.19 3.11
C GLY A 102 13.03 1.53 3.86
N GLU A 103 12.20 2.40 3.29
CA GLU A 103 10.91 2.81 3.86
C GLU A 103 9.76 2.27 3.04
N TRP A 104 8.62 2.03 3.67
CA TRP A 104 7.42 1.52 3.02
C TRP A 104 6.42 2.64 2.81
N ILE A 105 6.07 2.89 1.54
CA ILE A 105 5.09 3.91 1.14
C ILE A 105 3.78 3.21 0.80
N SER A 106 2.70 3.61 1.46
CA SER A 106 1.36 3.10 1.15
C SER A 106 0.85 3.69 -0.16
N SER A 107 0.67 2.81 -1.15
CA SER A 107 0.05 3.18 -2.42
C SER A 107 -1.43 3.54 -2.23
N ILE A 108 -2.13 2.86 -1.32
CA ILE A 108 -3.55 3.10 -1.01
C ILE A 108 -3.75 4.48 -0.36
N GLU A 109 -2.88 4.89 0.55
CA GLU A 109 -3.00 6.20 1.20
C GLU A 109 -2.80 7.33 0.20
N LEU A 110 -1.82 7.21 -0.70
CA LEU A 110 -1.61 8.16 -1.78
C LEU A 110 -2.81 8.24 -2.73
N GLU A 111 -3.39 7.10 -3.11
CA GLU A 111 -4.60 7.02 -3.94
C GLU A 111 -5.79 7.71 -3.29
N ASN A 112 -6.04 7.42 -2.00
CA ASN A 112 -7.14 8.01 -1.25
C ASN A 112 -7.04 9.53 -1.17
N VAL A 113 -5.83 10.05 -0.95
CA VAL A 113 -5.61 11.50 -0.94
C VAL A 113 -5.80 12.09 -2.34
N ALA A 114 -5.26 11.45 -3.38
CA ALA A 114 -5.38 11.94 -4.76
C ALA A 114 -6.84 11.99 -5.25
N VAL A 115 -7.63 10.95 -4.96
CA VAL A 115 -9.08 10.90 -5.30
C VAL A 115 -9.89 11.96 -4.54
N GLY A 116 -9.40 12.45 -3.41
CA GLY A 116 -10.00 13.59 -2.71
C GLY A 116 -9.91 14.93 -3.47
N HIS A 117 -9.14 15.02 -4.54
CA HIS A 117 -9.07 16.22 -5.39
C HIS A 117 -10.28 16.30 -6.33
N PRO A 118 -11.01 17.45 -6.42
CA PRO A 118 -12.27 17.55 -7.17
C PRO A 118 -12.13 17.32 -8.68
N ALA A 119 -10.93 17.47 -9.24
CA ALA A 119 -10.65 17.23 -10.67
C ALA A 119 -10.19 15.78 -10.96
N VAL A 120 -10.13 14.90 -9.95
CA VAL A 120 -9.70 13.51 -10.09
C VAL A 120 -10.92 12.60 -10.04
N LYS A 121 -11.15 11.88 -11.12
CA LYS A 121 -12.17 10.85 -11.22
C LYS A 121 -11.69 9.53 -10.61
N GLU A 122 -10.45 9.15 -10.91
CA GLU A 122 -9.84 7.92 -10.45
C GLU A 122 -8.32 8.10 -10.36
N ALA A 123 -7.70 7.45 -9.39
CA ALA A 123 -6.26 7.47 -9.22
C ALA A 123 -5.73 6.08 -8.85
N ALA A 124 -4.54 5.78 -9.33
CA ALA A 124 -3.76 4.61 -8.95
C ALA A 124 -2.32 5.03 -8.69
N VAL A 125 -1.66 4.35 -7.74
CA VAL A 125 -0.25 4.57 -7.45
C VAL A 125 0.48 3.23 -7.51
N ILE A 126 1.58 3.22 -8.26
CA ILE A 126 2.48 2.06 -8.37
C ILE A 126 3.92 2.46 -8.06
N GLY A 127 4.69 1.50 -7.58
CA GLY A 127 6.15 1.62 -7.55
C GLY A 127 6.72 1.46 -8.95
N VAL A 128 7.59 2.37 -9.36
CA VAL A 128 8.40 2.24 -10.56
C VAL A 128 9.88 2.24 -10.18
N PRO A 129 10.74 1.48 -10.91
CA PRO A 129 12.15 1.37 -10.58
C PRO A 129 12.85 2.73 -10.53
N HIS A 130 13.66 2.95 -9.50
CA HIS A 130 14.46 4.15 -9.34
C HIS A 130 15.92 3.80 -8.99
N PRO A 131 16.93 4.37 -9.67
CA PRO A 131 18.33 3.92 -9.52
C PRO A 131 18.92 4.15 -8.12
N ARG A 132 18.41 5.12 -7.37
CA ARG A 132 18.88 5.46 -6.02
C ARG A 132 18.02 4.85 -4.90
N TRP A 133 16.70 4.73 -5.13
CA TRP A 133 15.74 4.45 -4.06
C TRP A 133 15.07 3.07 -4.19
N THR A 134 15.52 2.22 -5.10
CA THR A 134 14.90 0.95 -5.49
C THR A 134 13.61 1.20 -6.26
N GLU A 135 12.63 1.84 -5.64
CA GLU A 135 11.36 2.25 -6.23
C GLU A 135 11.00 3.67 -5.81
N ARG A 136 10.21 4.34 -6.66
CA ARG A 136 9.51 5.57 -6.29
C ARG A 136 8.05 5.50 -6.75
N PRO A 137 7.14 6.18 -6.02
CA PRO A 137 5.75 6.26 -6.43
C PRO A 137 5.59 6.99 -7.76
N LEU A 138 4.75 6.42 -8.63
CA LEU A 138 4.20 7.08 -9.82
C LEU A 138 2.69 7.18 -9.64
N LEU A 139 2.16 8.40 -9.72
CA LEU A 139 0.72 8.65 -9.65
C LEU A 139 0.11 8.61 -11.05
N ILE A 140 -0.92 7.79 -11.24
CA ILE A 140 -1.65 7.63 -12.49
C ILE A 140 -3.08 8.14 -12.24
N VAL A 141 -3.54 9.08 -13.06
CA VAL A 141 -4.79 9.83 -12.83
C VAL A 141 -5.69 9.81 -14.05
N ILE A 142 -6.96 9.53 -13.83
CA ILE A 142 -8.04 9.88 -14.75
C ILE A 142 -8.66 11.19 -14.26
N ARG A 143 -8.72 12.21 -15.13
CA ARG A 143 -9.37 13.48 -14.82
C ARG A 143 -10.89 13.37 -14.85
N GLU A 144 -11.56 14.21 -14.09
CA GLU A 144 -13.00 14.44 -14.30
C GLU A 144 -13.26 15.03 -15.69
N PRO A 145 -14.37 14.64 -16.37
CA PRO A 145 -14.69 15.13 -17.70
C PRO A 145 -14.80 16.66 -17.77
N GLY A 146 -14.08 17.24 -18.73
CA GLY A 146 -14.12 18.69 -18.95
C GLY A 146 -13.34 19.54 -17.95
N VAL A 147 -12.57 18.90 -17.06
CA VAL A 147 -11.73 19.61 -16.08
C VAL A 147 -10.25 19.48 -16.48
N GLU A 148 -9.54 20.60 -16.48
CA GLU A 148 -8.09 20.60 -16.63
C GLU A 148 -7.43 20.40 -15.25
N LEU A 149 -6.40 19.57 -15.22
CA LEU A 149 -5.59 19.30 -14.03
C LEU A 149 -4.15 19.12 -14.49
N GLY A 150 -3.25 19.92 -13.95
CA GLY A 150 -1.80 19.81 -14.18
C GLY A 150 -1.12 18.87 -13.19
N LYS A 151 0.09 18.38 -13.56
CA LYS A 151 0.86 17.49 -12.69
C LYS A 151 1.31 18.22 -11.42
N GLU A 152 1.75 19.47 -11.53
CA GLU A 152 2.18 20.28 -10.40
C GLU A 152 1.05 20.52 -9.41
N GLU A 153 -0.17 20.69 -9.91
CA GLU A 153 -1.37 20.90 -9.09
C GLU A 153 -1.73 19.66 -8.27
N ILE A 154 -1.80 18.48 -8.91
CA ILE A 154 -2.15 17.25 -8.19
C ILE A 154 -1.03 16.81 -7.23
N LEU A 155 0.24 16.97 -7.59
CA LEU A 155 1.35 16.69 -6.67
C LEU A 155 1.37 17.66 -5.49
N GLY A 156 1.14 18.96 -5.73
CA GLY A 156 0.99 19.97 -4.68
C GLY A 156 -0.21 19.71 -3.76
N TYR A 157 -1.28 19.11 -4.27
CA TYR A 157 -2.43 18.73 -3.45
C TYR A 157 -2.13 17.67 -2.39
N LEU A 158 -1.13 16.81 -2.65
CA LEU A 158 -0.64 15.81 -1.69
C LEU A 158 0.20 16.41 -0.57
N GLU A 159 0.77 17.62 -0.77
CA GLU A 159 1.62 18.28 0.24
C GLU A 159 0.86 18.54 1.53
N GLY A 160 1.49 18.20 2.66
CA GLY A 160 0.91 18.34 3.99
C GLY A 160 -0.20 17.33 4.34
N LYS A 161 -0.62 16.48 3.38
CA LYS A 161 -1.61 15.42 3.60
C LYS A 161 -0.97 14.04 3.73
N VAL A 162 0.22 13.87 3.19
CA VAL A 162 1.05 12.69 3.33
C VAL A 162 2.46 13.08 3.75
N ALA A 163 3.28 12.13 4.16
CA ALA A 163 4.68 12.38 4.46
C ALA A 163 5.39 12.94 3.21
N LYS A 164 6.21 13.98 3.38
CA LYS A 164 6.86 14.69 2.27
C LYS A 164 7.62 13.77 1.31
N TRP A 165 8.29 12.78 1.85
CA TRP A 165 9.08 11.81 1.06
C TRP A 165 8.22 10.73 0.38
N TRP A 166 6.90 10.66 0.68
CA TRP A 166 5.94 9.79 -0.02
C TRP A 166 5.44 10.40 -1.33
N ILE A 167 5.53 11.73 -1.47
CA ILE A 167 5.01 12.43 -2.65
C ILE A 167 5.62 11.81 -3.91
N PRO A 168 4.78 11.41 -4.89
CA PRO A 168 5.25 10.87 -6.17
C PRO A 168 6.17 11.86 -6.89
N GLU A 169 7.18 11.34 -7.57
CA GLU A 169 8.08 12.18 -8.36
C GLU A 169 7.45 12.65 -9.66
N ASP A 170 6.43 11.93 -10.13
CA ASP A 170 5.69 12.30 -11.33
C ASP A 170 4.23 11.84 -11.27
N ALA A 171 3.40 12.49 -12.11
CA ALA A 171 2.01 12.15 -12.33
C ALA A 171 1.72 12.00 -13.82
N VAL A 172 1.02 10.93 -14.19
CA VAL A 172 0.62 10.63 -15.57
C VAL A 172 -0.89 10.66 -15.67
N PHE A 173 -1.39 11.33 -16.72
CA PHE A 173 -2.81 11.36 -17.01
C PHE A 173 -3.13 10.35 -18.10
N VAL A 174 -4.14 9.52 -17.86
CA VAL A 174 -4.60 8.47 -18.76
C VAL A 174 -6.10 8.57 -18.98
N GLU A 175 -6.59 7.96 -20.05
CA GLU A 175 -8.03 7.88 -20.33
C GLU A 175 -8.68 6.72 -19.58
N GLU A 176 -7.92 5.65 -19.30
CA GLU A 176 -8.40 4.43 -18.67
C GLU A 176 -7.36 3.86 -17.71
N ILE A 177 -7.82 3.35 -16.58
CA ILE A 177 -7.04 2.54 -15.64
C ILE A 177 -7.54 1.09 -15.72
N PRO A 178 -6.65 0.09 -15.91
CA PRO A 178 -7.07 -1.30 -16.03
C PRO A 178 -7.67 -1.81 -14.72
N HIS A 179 -8.77 -2.58 -14.86
CA HIS A 179 -9.47 -3.21 -13.73
C HIS A 179 -9.48 -4.73 -13.86
N THR A 180 -9.54 -5.39 -12.72
CA THR A 180 -9.78 -6.84 -12.66
C THR A 180 -11.25 -7.14 -12.98
N ALA A 181 -11.56 -8.42 -13.23
CA ALA A 181 -12.95 -8.87 -13.45
C ALA A 181 -13.90 -8.55 -12.27
N THR A 182 -13.35 -8.28 -11.08
CA THR A 182 -14.10 -7.88 -9.88
C THR A 182 -14.22 -6.37 -9.70
N GLY A 183 -13.77 -5.58 -10.68
CA GLY A 183 -13.86 -4.10 -10.67
C GLY A 183 -12.80 -3.39 -9.84
N LYS A 184 -11.76 -4.10 -9.36
CA LYS A 184 -10.64 -3.48 -8.63
C LYS A 184 -9.55 -3.05 -9.61
N ILE A 185 -8.87 -1.94 -9.34
CA ILE A 185 -7.70 -1.49 -10.10
C ILE A 185 -6.66 -2.63 -10.20
N SER A 186 -6.21 -2.91 -11.43
CA SER A 186 -5.16 -3.89 -11.70
C SER A 186 -3.79 -3.22 -11.67
N LYS A 187 -3.21 -3.03 -10.48
CA LYS A 187 -1.84 -2.51 -10.34
C LYS A 187 -0.80 -3.39 -11.04
N LYS A 188 -1.08 -4.68 -11.20
CA LYS A 188 -0.24 -5.60 -11.98
C LYS A 188 -0.10 -5.14 -13.43
N ASP A 189 -1.22 -4.83 -14.09
CA ASP A 189 -1.22 -4.41 -15.49
C ASP A 189 -0.61 -3.01 -15.64
N LEU A 190 -0.88 -2.10 -14.69
CA LEU A 190 -0.22 -0.80 -14.64
C LEU A 190 1.31 -0.93 -14.52
N ARG A 191 1.82 -1.82 -13.65
CA ARG A 191 3.27 -2.06 -13.54
C ARG A 191 3.88 -2.59 -14.85
N VAL A 192 3.16 -3.40 -15.61
CA VAL A 192 3.61 -3.85 -16.94
C VAL A 192 3.62 -2.67 -17.92
N GLN A 193 2.56 -1.86 -17.94
CA GLN A 193 2.43 -0.70 -18.82
C GLN A 193 3.53 0.35 -18.58
N PHE A 194 3.85 0.61 -17.31
CA PHE A 194 4.81 1.63 -16.88
C PHE A 194 6.18 1.07 -16.47
N ALA A 195 6.50 -0.20 -16.81
CA ALA A 195 7.75 -0.87 -16.40
C ALA A 195 9.03 -0.12 -16.81
N LYS A 196 8.98 0.69 -17.87
CA LYS A 196 10.11 1.48 -18.40
C LYS A 196 9.87 2.99 -18.27
N TYR A 197 8.99 3.40 -17.37
CA TYR A 197 8.68 4.82 -17.19
C TYR A 197 9.93 5.56 -16.67
N PRO A 198 10.41 6.59 -17.39
CA PRO A 198 11.60 7.33 -16.98
C PRO A 198 11.20 8.37 -15.92
N LEU A 199 11.46 8.09 -14.64
CA LEU A 199 11.39 9.14 -13.62
C LEU A 199 12.51 10.17 -13.82
N ALA A 200 12.23 11.42 -13.48
CA ALA A 200 13.20 12.50 -13.52
C ALA A 200 14.38 12.17 -12.58
N GLY A 201 15.60 12.04 -13.15
CA GLY A 201 16.80 11.64 -12.39
C GLY A 201 17.26 10.20 -12.63
N ALA A 202 16.47 9.37 -13.30
CA ALA A 202 16.95 8.09 -13.81
C ALA A 202 17.87 8.34 -15.02
N PRO A 203 19.09 7.74 -15.09
CA PRO A 203 19.90 7.81 -16.29
C PRO A 203 19.11 7.20 -17.47
N PRO A 204 19.26 7.74 -18.69
CA PRO A 204 18.59 7.16 -19.85
C PRO A 204 18.96 5.69 -19.94
N ALA A 205 17.95 4.82 -20.17
CA ALA A 205 18.17 3.41 -20.35
C ALA A 205 19.23 3.21 -21.42
N THR A 206 20.43 2.75 -21.01
CA THR A 206 21.47 2.39 -21.95
C THR A 206 20.95 1.24 -22.80
N GLY A 207 20.53 1.58 -24.01
CA GLY A 207 20.15 0.61 -25.02
C GLY A 207 21.33 -0.33 -25.24
N GLY A 208 21.18 -1.57 -24.78
CA GLY A 208 22.06 -2.66 -25.19
C GLY A 208 21.90 -2.84 -26.68
N GLN A 209 22.84 -2.27 -27.44
CA GLN A 209 23.12 -2.73 -28.79
C GLN A 209 23.97 -3.99 -28.69
N SER A 210 23.45 -5.10 -29.10
CA SER A 210 24.15 -6.12 -29.88
C SER A 210 23.19 -7.28 -30.19
#